data_c994cc718f1f8273c8b81f7560542c70
#
_entry.id   c994cc718f1f8273c8b81f7560542c70
#
_cell.length_a   1.000
_cell.length_b   1.000
_cell.length_c   1.000
_cell.angle_alpha   90.00
_cell.angle_beta   90.00
_cell.angle_gamma   90.00
#
_symmetry.space_group_name_H-M   'P 1'
#
loop_
_entity.id
_entity.type
_entity.pdbx_description
1 polymer ?
#
loop_
_entity_poly.entity_id
_entity_poly.type
_entity_poly.pdbx_seq_one_letter_code
_entity_poly.pdbx_strand_id
1 'polypeptide(L)'
;LVQYAYTKELLKTCKENGINTCIETCGYADWKKVKEVMEYVDLVLYDVKHMDIKQHKICTGVGNEIILDNLKMISQVLNKSIIIRVPIIPGYNATKENIKALGEFIKREVPTCAEVNLLPFHKMGESKKIQLEEENSFESRTPEETEMEELRDVIRGYGIPAK
;
A
#
# COMPACT_ATOMS: atom_id res chain seq x y z
N LEU A 1 11.56 0.21 4.35
CA LEU A 1 12.51 0.97 5.21
C LEU A 1 13.87 0.27 5.33
N VAL A 2 14.43 -0.16 4.18
CA VAL A 2 15.73 -0.85 4.14
C VAL A 2 16.84 0.07 4.63
N GLN A 3 16.82 1.32 4.21
CA GLN A 3 17.79 2.37 4.60
C GLN A 3 17.21 3.25 5.72
N TYR A 4 16.81 2.65 6.84
CA TYR A 4 16.09 3.31 7.93
C TYR A 4 16.76 4.61 8.42
N ALA A 5 18.06 4.55 8.78
CA ALA A 5 18.75 5.71 9.35
C ALA A 5 18.81 6.89 8.35
N TYR A 6 19.12 6.60 7.10
CA TYR A 6 19.15 7.63 6.03
C TYR A 6 17.75 8.23 5.81
N THR A 7 16.72 7.38 5.70
CA THR A 7 15.33 7.85 5.49
C THR A 7 14.89 8.77 6.62
N LYS A 8 15.17 8.40 7.86
CA LYS A 8 14.83 9.19 9.04
C LYS A 8 15.50 10.56 9.03
N GLU A 9 16.81 10.61 8.82
CA GLU A 9 17.57 11.88 8.82
C GLU A 9 17.16 12.78 7.65
N LEU A 10 16.88 12.22 6.47
CA LEU A 10 16.38 12.97 5.32
C LEU A 10 15.04 13.63 5.63
N LEU A 11 14.06 12.86 6.13
CA LEU A 11 12.73 13.37 6.45
C LEU A 11 12.79 14.41 7.57
N LYS A 12 13.61 14.18 8.60
CA LYS A 12 13.87 15.13 9.68
C LYS A 12 14.40 16.45 9.14
N THR A 13 15.44 16.40 8.30
CA THR A 13 16.02 17.59 7.66
C THR A 13 14.98 18.34 6.82
N CYS A 14 14.12 17.64 6.06
CA CYS A 14 13.02 18.28 5.34
C CYS A 14 12.08 19.03 6.28
N LYS A 15 11.66 18.41 7.37
CA LYS A 15 10.77 19.04 8.37
C LYS A 15 11.40 20.26 9.03
N GLU A 16 12.66 20.19 9.41
CA GLU A 16 13.42 21.31 10.01
C GLU A 16 13.53 22.52 9.06
N ASN A 17 13.45 22.28 7.74
CA ASN A 17 13.47 23.32 6.71
C ASN A 17 12.05 23.67 6.19
N GLY A 18 10.99 23.26 6.86
CA GLY A 18 9.60 23.62 6.49
C GLY A 18 9.10 22.95 5.22
N ILE A 19 9.74 21.84 4.80
CA ILE A 19 9.34 21.08 3.61
C ILE A 19 8.34 20.00 4.00
N ASN A 20 7.18 19.96 3.33
CA ASN A 20 6.22 18.88 3.49
C ASN A 20 6.79 17.55 3.01
N THR A 21 6.51 16.49 3.75
CA THR A 21 7.07 15.16 3.52
C THR A 21 6.00 14.14 3.20
N CYS A 22 6.29 13.31 2.21
CA CYS A 22 5.46 12.16 1.85
C CYS A 22 6.35 10.92 1.75
N ILE A 23 5.87 9.80 2.29
CA ILE A 23 6.57 8.52 2.17
C ILE A 23 5.68 7.49 1.48
N GLU A 24 6.27 6.72 0.56
CA GLU A 24 5.67 5.53 -0.01
C GLU A 24 6.26 4.29 0.63
N THR A 25 5.43 3.41 1.18
CA THR A 25 5.88 2.21 1.89
C THR A 25 4.78 1.14 1.96
N CYS A 26 5.15 -0.13 2.04
CA CYS A 26 4.24 -1.20 2.46
C CYS A 26 4.29 -1.43 3.99
N GLY A 27 5.13 -0.72 4.73
CA GLY A 27 5.24 -0.86 6.17
C GLY A 27 5.81 -2.19 6.68
N TYR A 28 6.43 -3.01 5.82
CA TYR A 28 7.05 -4.27 6.24
C TYR A 28 8.37 -4.01 6.98
N ALA A 29 8.25 -3.60 8.23
CA ALA A 29 9.37 -3.28 9.12
C ALA A 29 8.93 -3.36 10.59
N ASP A 30 9.90 -3.44 11.50
CA ASP A 30 9.66 -3.34 12.94
C ASP A 30 8.95 -2.03 13.29
N TRP A 31 7.91 -2.12 14.13
CA TRP A 31 7.10 -0.96 14.52
C TRP A 31 7.91 0.20 15.08
N LYS A 32 8.93 -0.07 15.89
CA LYS A 32 9.77 0.99 16.45
C LYS A 32 10.40 1.85 15.35
N LYS A 33 10.93 1.21 14.30
CA LYS A 33 11.52 1.91 13.15
C LYS A 33 10.46 2.68 12.35
N VAL A 34 9.29 2.06 12.12
CA VAL A 34 8.17 2.71 11.45
C VAL A 34 7.76 3.96 12.22
N LYS A 35 7.51 3.84 13.52
CA LYS A 35 7.09 4.94 14.39
C LYS A 35 8.07 6.11 14.31
N GLU A 36 9.36 5.86 14.47
CA GLU A 36 10.39 6.91 14.46
C GLU A 36 10.49 7.65 13.12
N VAL A 37 10.27 6.96 11.99
CA VAL A 37 10.24 7.60 10.67
C VAL A 37 8.98 8.43 10.49
N MET A 38 7.82 7.89 10.92
CA MET A 38 6.53 8.56 10.77
C MET A 38 6.40 9.86 11.57
N GLU A 39 7.25 10.10 12.58
CA GLU A 39 7.31 11.39 13.29
C GLU A 39 7.54 12.57 12.32
N TYR A 40 8.29 12.33 11.24
CA TYR A 40 8.70 13.34 10.26
C TYR A 40 7.89 13.28 8.96
N VAL A 41 6.79 12.52 8.91
CA VAL A 41 5.96 12.32 7.72
C VAL A 41 4.63 13.07 7.86
N ASP A 42 4.24 13.81 6.81
CA ASP A 42 2.95 14.49 6.73
C ASP A 42 1.89 13.61 6.06
N LEU A 43 2.26 12.92 4.99
CA LEU A 43 1.37 12.05 4.22
C LEU A 43 2.00 10.67 4.00
N VAL A 44 1.22 9.63 4.21
CA VAL A 44 1.66 8.25 3.97
C VAL A 44 0.93 7.68 2.76
N LEU A 45 1.67 7.28 1.73
CA LEU A 45 1.18 6.42 0.65
C LEU A 45 1.47 4.98 1.04
N TYR A 46 0.42 4.23 1.38
CA TYR A 46 0.58 2.91 1.97
C TYR A 46 0.14 1.79 1.04
N ASP A 47 1.08 0.94 0.64
CA ASP A 47 0.81 -0.17 -0.27
C ASP A 47 0.22 -1.37 0.46
N VAL A 48 -1.00 -1.79 0.09
CA VAL A 48 -1.63 -3.05 0.49
C VAL A 48 -1.82 -3.92 -0.75
N LYS A 49 -1.23 -5.11 -0.76
CA LYS A 49 -1.23 -5.94 -1.97
C LYS A 49 -2.30 -7.03 -1.97
N HIS A 50 -2.62 -7.60 -0.82
CA HIS A 50 -3.69 -8.58 -0.63
C HIS A 50 -4.12 -8.62 0.84
N MET A 51 -5.40 -8.85 1.11
CA MET A 51 -5.92 -8.97 2.48
C MET A 51 -5.77 -10.38 3.06
N ASP A 52 -5.86 -11.42 2.22
CA ASP A 52 -5.60 -12.80 2.66
C ASP A 52 -4.09 -13.05 2.79
N ILE A 53 -3.69 -13.57 3.98
CA ILE A 53 -2.28 -13.80 4.33
C ILE A 53 -1.60 -14.84 3.42
N LYS A 54 -2.33 -15.89 3.03
CA LYS A 54 -1.76 -16.96 2.20
C LYS A 54 -1.54 -16.46 0.77
N GLN A 55 -2.53 -15.74 0.22
CA GLN A 55 -2.41 -15.14 -1.11
C GLN A 55 -1.33 -14.06 -1.12
N HIS A 56 -1.26 -13.22 -0.08
CA HIS A 56 -0.18 -12.24 0.06
C HIS A 56 1.19 -12.91 0.05
N LYS A 57 1.34 -14.00 0.80
CA LYS A 57 2.61 -14.75 0.85
C LYS A 57 2.97 -15.40 -0.50
N ILE A 58 1.98 -15.90 -1.24
CA ILE A 58 2.20 -16.44 -2.60
C ILE A 58 2.72 -15.34 -3.54
N CYS A 59 2.13 -14.15 -3.48
CA CYS A 59 2.46 -13.06 -4.39
C CYS A 59 3.75 -12.29 -4.02
N THR A 60 4.12 -12.26 -2.73
CA THR A 60 5.20 -11.37 -2.24
C THR A 60 6.32 -12.10 -1.48
N GLY A 61 6.15 -13.38 -1.19
CA GLY A 61 7.07 -14.17 -0.38
C GLY A 61 6.88 -14.04 1.14
N VAL A 62 6.09 -13.06 1.61
CA VAL A 62 5.88 -12.80 3.05
C VAL A 62 4.40 -12.66 3.39
N GLY A 63 4.04 -12.88 4.66
CA GLY A 63 2.69 -12.59 5.16
C GLY A 63 2.41 -11.09 5.26
N ASN A 64 1.15 -10.70 5.46
CA ASN A 64 0.71 -9.32 5.53
C ASN A 64 0.43 -8.83 6.96
N GLU A 65 0.63 -9.65 8.00
CA GLU A 65 0.26 -9.34 9.38
C GLU A 65 0.94 -8.06 9.85
N ILE A 66 2.27 -8.00 9.77
CA ILE A 66 3.03 -6.82 10.19
C ILE A 66 2.69 -5.58 9.36
N ILE A 67 2.30 -5.77 8.09
CA ILE A 67 1.88 -4.69 7.19
C ILE A 67 0.57 -4.07 7.69
N LEU A 68 -0.44 -4.92 7.96
CA LEU A 68 -1.75 -4.47 8.42
C LEU A 68 -1.70 -3.91 9.84
N ASP A 69 -0.91 -4.52 10.73
CA ASP A 69 -0.70 -4.01 12.10
C ASP A 69 -0.04 -2.62 12.08
N ASN A 70 1.00 -2.43 11.27
CA ASN A 70 1.65 -1.14 11.13
C ASN A 70 0.71 -0.08 10.53
N LEU A 71 -0.10 -0.43 9.52
CA LEU A 71 -1.11 0.46 8.94
C LEU A 71 -2.10 0.95 10.00
N LYS A 72 -2.64 0.03 10.81
CA LYS A 72 -3.52 0.33 11.93
C LYS A 72 -2.85 1.27 12.94
N MET A 73 -1.62 0.95 13.35
CA MET A 73 -0.88 1.74 14.34
C MET A 73 -0.54 3.15 13.82
N ILE A 74 -0.19 3.30 12.54
CA ILE A 74 0.04 4.61 11.93
C ILE A 74 -1.23 5.46 11.99
N SER A 75 -2.38 4.87 11.70
CA SER A 75 -3.66 5.56 11.75
C SER A 75 -4.11 5.88 13.18
N GLN A 76 -4.20 4.87 14.05
CA GLN A 76 -4.84 5.01 15.37
C GLN A 76 -3.94 5.66 16.42
N VAL A 77 -2.62 5.41 16.36
CA VAL A 77 -1.68 5.90 17.37
C VAL A 77 -0.99 7.19 16.94
N LEU A 78 -0.60 7.27 15.66
CA LEU A 78 0.13 8.44 15.15
C LEU A 78 -0.78 9.46 14.46
N ASN A 79 -2.03 9.10 14.20
CA ASN A 79 -3.05 9.95 13.55
C ASN A 79 -2.55 10.58 12.23
N LYS A 80 -1.78 9.82 11.44
CA LYS A 80 -1.25 10.31 10.16
C LYS A 80 -2.28 10.19 9.05
N SER A 81 -2.31 11.17 8.15
CA SER A 81 -3.08 11.08 6.91
C SER A 81 -2.53 9.98 6.02
N ILE A 82 -3.40 9.08 5.53
CA ILE A 82 -3.02 7.91 4.76
C ILE A 82 -3.81 7.85 3.47
N ILE A 83 -3.11 7.64 2.35
CA ILE A 83 -3.68 7.18 1.08
C ILE A 83 -3.25 5.73 0.91
N ILE A 84 -4.22 4.83 0.84
CA ILE A 84 -3.93 3.42 0.60
C ILE A 84 -3.84 3.18 -0.89
N ARG A 85 -2.81 2.46 -1.33
CA ARG A 85 -2.57 2.12 -2.73
C ARG A 85 -2.61 0.61 -2.91
N VAL A 86 -3.37 0.17 -3.91
CA VAL A 86 -3.52 -1.26 -4.21
C VAL A 86 -3.20 -1.48 -5.69
N PRO A 87 -2.08 -2.09 -6.03
CA PRO A 87 -1.84 -2.53 -7.41
C PRO A 87 -2.82 -3.65 -7.75
N ILE A 88 -3.68 -3.41 -8.75
CA ILE A 88 -4.71 -4.37 -9.18
C ILE A 88 -4.16 -5.24 -10.29
N ILE A 89 -4.04 -6.53 -9.99
CA ILE A 89 -3.39 -7.51 -10.86
C ILE A 89 -4.39 -8.65 -11.13
N PRO A 90 -5.00 -8.71 -12.33
CA PRO A 90 -5.91 -9.80 -12.71
C PRO A 90 -5.28 -11.18 -12.50
N GLY A 91 -6.07 -12.10 -11.97
CA GLY A 91 -5.61 -13.45 -11.61
C GLY A 91 -4.95 -13.57 -10.24
N TYR A 92 -4.68 -12.44 -9.52
CA TYR A 92 -4.04 -12.46 -8.21
C TYR A 92 -4.86 -11.77 -7.13
N ASN A 93 -5.13 -10.48 -7.25
CA ASN A 93 -5.82 -9.70 -6.21
C ASN A 93 -7.02 -8.88 -6.71
N ALA A 94 -7.28 -8.90 -8.03
CA ALA A 94 -8.38 -8.17 -8.67
C ALA A 94 -9.74 -8.87 -8.44
N THR A 95 -10.09 -9.14 -7.19
CA THR A 95 -11.35 -9.79 -6.82
C THR A 95 -12.19 -8.89 -5.90
N LYS A 96 -13.52 -8.93 -6.07
CA LYS A 96 -14.44 -8.18 -5.21
C LYS A 96 -14.31 -8.59 -3.74
N GLU A 97 -14.00 -9.85 -3.47
CA GLU A 97 -13.80 -10.39 -2.12
C GLU A 97 -12.60 -9.74 -1.43
N ASN A 98 -11.47 -9.65 -2.13
CA ASN A 98 -10.27 -8.99 -1.61
C ASN A 98 -10.52 -7.50 -1.34
N ILE A 99 -11.18 -6.80 -2.26
CA ILE A 99 -11.48 -5.36 -2.12
C ILE A 99 -12.53 -5.10 -1.04
N LYS A 100 -13.53 -5.99 -0.86
CA LYS A 100 -14.46 -5.93 0.27
C LYS A 100 -13.74 -6.07 1.61
N ALA A 101 -12.85 -7.08 1.72
CA ALA A 101 -12.05 -7.28 2.94
C ALA A 101 -11.19 -6.04 3.26
N LEU A 102 -10.64 -5.39 2.23
CA LEU A 102 -9.90 -4.14 2.40
C LEU A 102 -10.83 -3.01 2.90
N GLY A 103 -11.98 -2.80 2.27
CA GLY A 103 -12.95 -1.77 2.67
C GLY A 103 -13.43 -1.95 4.12
N GLU A 104 -13.74 -3.19 4.53
CA GLU A 104 -14.10 -3.53 5.90
C GLU A 104 -12.97 -3.23 6.90
N PHE A 105 -11.74 -3.61 6.54
CA PHE A 105 -10.57 -3.34 7.36
C PHE A 105 -10.34 -1.83 7.53
N ILE A 106 -10.37 -1.07 6.44
CA ILE A 106 -10.17 0.39 6.49
C ILE A 106 -11.24 1.04 7.37
N LYS A 107 -12.51 0.73 7.15
CA LYS A 107 -13.63 1.31 7.91
C LYS A 107 -13.51 1.04 9.40
N ARG A 108 -12.99 -0.12 9.79
CA ARG A 108 -12.86 -0.52 11.20
C ARG A 108 -11.57 -0.04 11.84
N GLU A 109 -10.44 -0.10 11.12
CA GLU A 109 -9.11 0.01 11.72
C GLU A 109 -8.31 1.24 11.27
N VAL A 110 -8.71 1.92 10.17
CA VAL A 110 -7.88 2.99 9.57
C VAL A 110 -8.69 4.29 9.42
N PRO A 111 -9.11 4.93 10.53
CA PRO A 111 -9.96 6.13 10.48
C PRO A 111 -9.32 7.34 9.80
N THR A 112 -8.00 7.37 9.64
CA THR A 112 -7.28 8.45 8.96
C THR A 112 -7.04 8.18 7.47
N CYS A 113 -7.66 7.12 6.90
CA CYS A 113 -7.62 6.87 5.48
C CYS A 113 -8.38 7.96 4.72
N ALA A 114 -7.66 8.77 3.96
CA ALA A 114 -8.25 9.85 3.17
C ALA A 114 -8.81 9.33 1.84
N GLU A 115 -8.16 8.33 1.25
CA GLU A 115 -8.48 7.83 -0.09
C GLU A 115 -7.87 6.45 -0.32
N VAL A 116 -8.47 5.66 -1.22
CA VAL A 116 -7.90 4.43 -1.76
C VAL A 116 -7.65 4.59 -3.25
N ASN A 117 -6.40 4.36 -3.67
CA ASN A 117 -6.00 4.38 -5.08
C ASN A 117 -5.81 2.95 -5.58
N LEU A 118 -6.72 2.49 -6.43
CA LEU A 118 -6.59 1.23 -7.15
C LEU A 118 -5.75 1.47 -8.40
N LEU A 119 -4.54 0.92 -8.44
CA LEU A 119 -3.57 1.16 -9.50
C LEU A 119 -3.60 0.00 -10.51
N PRO A 120 -4.01 0.23 -11.76
CA PRO A 120 -4.04 -0.84 -12.76
C PRO A 120 -2.63 -1.36 -13.03
N PHE A 121 -2.49 -2.67 -13.14
CA PHE A 121 -1.23 -3.30 -13.52
C PHE A 121 -0.79 -2.86 -14.91
N HIS A 122 0.48 -2.51 -15.05
CA HIS A 122 1.10 -2.15 -16.33
C HIS A 122 2.36 -2.99 -16.57
N LYS A 123 2.53 -3.45 -17.82
CA LYS A 123 3.68 -4.25 -18.25
C LYS A 123 5.02 -3.48 -18.32
N MET A 124 5.07 -2.22 -17.94
CA MET A 124 6.30 -1.39 -18.01
C MET A 124 7.49 -1.93 -17.19
N GLY A 125 7.25 -2.88 -16.27
CA GLY A 125 8.32 -3.54 -15.51
C GLY A 125 9.02 -4.71 -16.23
N GLU A 126 8.48 -5.19 -17.36
CA GLU A 126 9.02 -6.35 -18.06
C GLU A 126 10.44 -6.11 -18.62
N SER A 127 10.72 -4.91 -19.08
CA SER A 127 12.07 -4.54 -19.56
C SER A 127 13.14 -4.60 -18.45
N LYS A 128 12.76 -4.31 -17.20
CA LYS A 128 13.65 -4.45 -16.04
C LYS A 128 13.89 -5.91 -15.63
N LYS A 129 12.89 -6.77 -15.80
CA LYS A 129 13.01 -8.21 -15.52
C LYS A 129 13.99 -8.87 -16.49
N ILE A 130 13.93 -8.53 -17.78
CA ILE A 130 14.87 -9.01 -18.80
C ILE A 130 16.31 -8.60 -18.46
N GLN A 131 16.50 -7.39 -17.94
CA GLN A 131 17.81 -6.89 -17.53
C GLN A 131 18.36 -7.57 -16.27
N LEU A 132 17.47 -8.12 -15.42
CA LEU A 132 17.83 -8.78 -14.15
C LEU A 132 17.89 -10.31 -14.27
N GLU A 133 17.71 -10.87 -15.48
CA GLU A 133 17.70 -12.32 -15.74
C GLU A 133 16.71 -13.11 -14.85
N GLU A 134 15.61 -12.47 -14.43
CA GLU A 134 14.59 -13.13 -13.61
C GLU A 134 13.69 -14.02 -14.48
N GLU A 135 13.82 -15.32 -14.34
CA GLU A 135 13.06 -16.34 -15.09
C GLU A 135 11.57 -16.45 -14.71
N ASN A 136 11.11 -15.80 -13.67
CA ASN A 136 9.71 -15.87 -13.24
C ASN A 136 8.80 -15.03 -14.16
N SER A 137 8.20 -15.70 -15.14
CA SER A 137 7.14 -15.14 -15.99
C SER A 137 5.83 -14.98 -15.18
N PHE A 138 5.69 -13.83 -14.55
CA PHE A 138 4.41 -13.39 -14.02
C PHE A 138 3.54 -12.94 -15.20
N GLU A 139 2.66 -13.82 -15.67
CA GLU A 139 1.74 -13.47 -16.73
C GLU A 139 0.48 -12.81 -16.14
N SER A 140 0.29 -11.54 -16.39
CA SER A 140 -0.96 -10.85 -16.14
C SER A 140 -1.25 -9.85 -17.25
N ARG A 141 -2.53 -9.47 -17.37
CA ARG A 141 -2.98 -8.43 -18.28
C ARG A 141 -3.26 -7.12 -17.53
N THR A 142 -3.26 -6.03 -18.25
CA THR A 142 -3.84 -4.78 -17.71
C THR A 142 -5.35 -4.99 -17.50
N PRO A 143 -5.90 -4.66 -16.32
CA PRO A 143 -7.34 -4.72 -16.10
C PRO A 143 -8.06 -3.70 -17.01
N GLU A 144 -9.29 -4.03 -17.41
CA GLU A 144 -10.14 -3.10 -18.16
C GLU A 144 -10.70 -2.01 -17.22
N GLU A 145 -11.04 -0.84 -17.78
CA GLU A 145 -11.55 0.27 -16.97
C GLU A 145 -12.89 -0.07 -16.28
N THR A 146 -13.73 -0.89 -16.93
CA THR A 146 -14.97 -1.41 -16.34
C THR A 146 -14.71 -2.27 -15.09
N GLU A 147 -13.69 -3.14 -15.14
CA GLU A 147 -13.28 -3.96 -13.98
C GLU A 147 -12.75 -3.06 -12.85
N MET A 148 -11.95 -2.05 -13.20
CA MET A 148 -11.42 -1.11 -12.23
C MET A 148 -12.52 -0.30 -11.53
N GLU A 149 -13.52 0.16 -12.31
CA GLU A 149 -14.64 0.93 -11.77
C GLU A 149 -15.53 0.09 -10.84
N GLU A 150 -15.80 -1.16 -11.20
CA GLU A 150 -16.51 -2.09 -10.30
C GLU A 150 -15.79 -2.28 -8.96
N LEU A 151 -14.45 -2.33 -8.94
CA LEU A 151 -13.66 -2.44 -7.72
C LEU A 151 -13.67 -1.13 -6.92
N ARG A 152 -13.58 0.03 -7.59
CA ARG A 152 -13.72 1.34 -6.94
C ARG A 152 -15.08 1.51 -6.26
N ASP A 153 -16.13 1.05 -6.91
CA ASP A 153 -17.50 1.11 -6.35
C ASP A 153 -17.64 0.26 -5.09
N VAL A 154 -16.94 -0.86 -5.00
CA VAL A 154 -16.87 -1.65 -3.77
C VAL A 154 -16.30 -0.81 -2.61
N ILE A 155 -15.20 -0.09 -2.82
CA ILE A 155 -14.60 0.78 -1.78
C ILE A 155 -15.50 1.96 -1.45
N ARG A 156 -16.09 2.62 -2.45
CA ARG A 156 -17.05 3.72 -2.27
C ARG A 156 -18.27 3.30 -1.46
N GLY A 157 -18.71 2.05 -1.58
CA GLY A 157 -19.76 1.47 -0.76
C GLY A 157 -19.50 1.47 0.75
N TYR A 158 -18.25 1.59 1.18
CA TYR A 158 -17.86 1.77 2.59
C TYR A 158 -17.78 3.25 3.01
N GLY A 159 -18.07 4.20 2.10
CA GLY A 159 -17.97 5.64 2.32
C GLY A 159 -16.54 6.18 2.20
N ILE A 160 -15.64 5.44 1.55
CA ILE A 160 -14.23 5.79 1.36
C ILE A 160 -14.05 6.27 -0.09
N PRO A 161 -13.43 7.45 -0.33
CA PRO A 161 -13.09 7.89 -1.68
C PRO A 161 -12.19 6.88 -2.38
N ALA A 162 -12.48 6.55 -3.66
CA ALA A 162 -11.67 5.63 -4.46
C ALA A 162 -11.43 6.19 -5.87
N LYS A 163 -10.17 6.11 -6.30
CA LYS A 163 -9.69 6.48 -7.62
C LYS A 163 -9.02 5.33 -8.34
#